data_7164b90ae68df13296724f8520ebbcf0
#
_entry.id   7164b90ae68df13296724f8520ebbcf0
#
_cell.length_a   1.000
_cell.length_b   1.000
_cell.length_c   1.000
_cell.angle_alpha   90.00
_cell.angle_beta   90.00
_cell.angle_gamma   90.00
#
_symmetry.space_group_name_H-M   'P 1'
#
loop_
_entity.id
_entity.type
_entity.pdbx_description
1 polymer ?
#
loop_
_entity_poly.entity_id
_entity_poly.type
_entity_poly.pdbx_seq_one_letter_code
_entity_poly.pdbx_strand_id
1 'polypeptide(L)'
;MICEPSGGYERDLLEALWAAGIVVSLVNAARIRAFARAQGLLAKTDEIDAAVLREFGELLKPVALEAPAPERKKLAALVQRREQLLVTFSTEEQRLVQTRDPAVRKLGARLIKQLQTQVEQLEEMIEKQINDDATLKQQSERLQQVVGIGKVTASTLLAEMPELGKLSRNEAGALAGVAPYNRDSGVLRGRRTIRGGRVQVRRVLSMAALVAARFNPILKAFYQRLVAAGKPKKVALTAVMRKLVILLNHLIKHPEFTLA
;
A
#
# COMPACT_ATOMS: atom_id res chain seq x y z
N MET A 1 -21.61 8.54 -7.98
CA MET A 1 -21.74 7.08 -8.16
C MET A 1 -20.85 6.37 -7.15
N ILE A 2 -21.18 5.15 -6.72
CA ILE A 2 -20.34 4.35 -5.82
C ILE A 2 -19.95 3.05 -6.51
N CYS A 3 -18.67 2.69 -6.39
CA CYS A 3 -18.11 1.47 -6.93
C CYS A 3 -17.35 0.72 -5.84
N GLU A 4 -17.21 -0.59 -6.00
CA GLU A 4 -16.33 -1.44 -5.21
C GLU A 4 -15.07 -1.78 -6.00
N PRO A 5 -13.89 -1.94 -5.34
CA PRO A 5 -12.70 -2.48 -5.99
C PRO A 5 -12.95 -3.93 -6.42
N SER A 6 -12.70 -4.22 -7.68
CA SER A 6 -12.88 -5.55 -8.29
C SER A 6 -11.56 -6.17 -8.78
N GLY A 7 -10.45 -5.82 -8.13
CA GLY A 7 -9.12 -6.35 -8.48
C GLY A 7 -8.52 -5.72 -9.73
N GLY A 8 -9.01 -4.54 -10.13
CA GLY A 8 -8.53 -3.77 -11.28
C GLY A 8 -9.52 -3.70 -12.45
N TYR A 9 -10.56 -4.54 -12.45
CA TYR A 9 -11.62 -4.49 -13.47
C TYR A 9 -12.48 -3.21 -13.38
N GLU A 10 -12.51 -2.55 -12.21
CA GLU A 10 -13.19 -1.26 -12.03
C GLU A 10 -12.52 -0.11 -12.77
N ARG A 11 -11.28 -0.23 -13.24
CA ARG A 11 -10.48 0.88 -13.77
C ARG A 11 -11.10 1.52 -15.02
N ASP A 12 -11.48 0.71 -16.00
CA ASP A 12 -12.08 1.20 -17.24
C ASP A 12 -13.41 1.91 -16.96
N LEU A 13 -14.20 1.39 -16.02
CA LEU A 13 -15.43 2.03 -15.55
C LEU A 13 -15.12 3.38 -14.88
N LEU A 14 -14.14 3.45 -13.99
CA LEU A 14 -13.75 4.69 -13.32
C LEU A 14 -13.28 5.73 -14.34
N GLU A 15 -12.50 5.34 -15.34
CA GLU A 15 -12.04 6.25 -16.39
C GLU A 15 -13.19 6.78 -17.23
N ALA A 16 -14.13 5.94 -17.61
CA ALA A 16 -15.32 6.36 -18.33
C ALA A 16 -16.20 7.33 -17.49
N LEU A 17 -16.35 7.07 -16.21
CA LEU A 17 -17.09 7.94 -15.29
C LEU A 17 -16.43 9.30 -15.11
N TRP A 18 -15.11 9.35 -14.92
CA TRP A 18 -14.38 10.61 -14.84
C TRP A 18 -14.44 11.40 -16.16
N ALA A 19 -14.30 10.72 -17.30
CA ALA A 19 -14.43 11.36 -18.63
C ALA A 19 -15.82 11.96 -18.84
N ALA A 20 -16.86 11.34 -18.27
CA ALA A 20 -18.24 11.84 -18.29
C ALA A 20 -18.52 12.92 -17.22
N GLY A 21 -17.53 13.33 -16.42
CA GLY A 21 -17.70 14.30 -15.33
C GLY A 21 -18.50 13.76 -14.13
N ILE A 22 -18.65 12.45 -14.01
CA ILE A 22 -19.42 11.82 -12.94
C ILE A 22 -18.56 11.66 -11.69
N VAL A 23 -19.04 12.24 -10.57
CA VAL A 23 -18.41 12.06 -9.27
C VAL A 23 -18.55 10.61 -8.82
N VAL A 24 -17.42 9.96 -8.53
CA VAL A 24 -17.38 8.56 -8.12
C VAL A 24 -16.65 8.39 -6.80
N SER A 25 -17.14 7.48 -5.96
CA SER A 25 -16.47 7.07 -4.72
C SER A 25 -16.18 5.57 -4.78
N LEU A 26 -14.94 5.19 -4.50
CA LEU A 26 -14.51 3.80 -4.42
C LEU A 26 -14.53 3.35 -2.96
N VAL A 27 -15.41 2.40 -2.63
CA VAL A 27 -15.65 1.95 -1.25
C VAL A 27 -15.27 0.49 -1.08
N ASN A 28 -14.53 0.20 -0.03
CA ASN A 28 -14.12 -1.17 0.28
C ASN A 28 -15.33 -2.10 0.44
N ALA A 29 -15.37 -3.20 -0.32
CA ALA A 29 -16.42 -4.20 -0.33
C ALA A 29 -16.79 -4.74 1.07
N ALA A 30 -15.81 -4.87 1.98
CA ALA A 30 -16.07 -5.28 3.35
C ALA A 30 -16.94 -4.26 4.14
N ARG A 31 -16.85 -2.96 3.82
CA ARG A 31 -17.70 -1.93 4.44
C ARG A 31 -19.13 -2.03 3.94
N ILE A 32 -19.32 -2.23 2.64
CA ILE A 32 -20.64 -2.41 2.02
C ILE A 32 -21.30 -3.66 2.60
N ARG A 33 -20.55 -4.76 2.68
CA ARG A 33 -21.08 -6.00 3.26
C ARG A 33 -21.41 -5.91 4.74
N ALA A 34 -20.63 -5.16 5.53
CA ALA A 34 -20.94 -4.89 6.93
C ALA A 34 -22.21 -4.04 7.07
N PHE A 35 -22.41 -3.07 6.18
CA PHE A 35 -23.62 -2.23 6.14
C PHE A 35 -24.86 -3.07 5.78
N ALA A 36 -24.79 -3.93 4.75
CA ALA A 36 -25.88 -4.85 4.41
C ALA A 36 -26.27 -5.74 5.60
N ARG A 37 -25.29 -6.30 6.30
CA ARG A 37 -25.53 -7.13 7.49
C ARG A 37 -26.18 -6.35 8.62
N ALA A 38 -25.79 -5.09 8.83
CA ALA A 38 -26.40 -4.23 9.85
C ALA A 38 -27.88 -3.96 9.56
N GLN A 39 -28.32 -4.02 8.29
CA GLN A 39 -29.72 -3.93 7.86
C GLN A 39 -30.45 -5.27 7.86
N GLY A 40 -29.79 -6.38 8.26
CA GLY A 40 -30.37 -7.72 8.23
C GLY A 40 -30.34 -8.39 6.85
N LEU A 41 -29.70 -7.77 5.85
CA LEU A 41 -29.60 -8.32 4.50
C LEU A 41 -28.42 -9.34 4.44
N LEU A 42 -28.77 -10.62 4.52
CA LEU A 42 -27.79 -11.73 4.50
C LEU A 42 -27.58 -12.28 3.09
N ALA A 43 -28.59 -12.23 2.25
CA ALA A 43 -28.51 -12.67 0.86
C ALA A 43 -27.55 -11.79 0.05
N LYS A 44 -27.01 -12.35 -1.04
CA LYS A 44 -26.15 -11.64 -1.97
C LYS A 44 -26.62 -11.94 -3.39
N THR A 45 -27.18 -10.93 -4.03
CA THR A 45 -27.52 -10.89 -5.45
C THR A 45 -27.08 -9.54 -5.99
N ASP A 46 -26.90 -9.42 -7.29
CA ASP A 46 -26.48 -8.15 -7.90
C ASP A 46 -27.52 -7.03 -7.67
N GLU A 47 -28.80 -7.36 -7.63
CA GLU A 47 -29.87 -6.40 -7.32
C GLU A 47 -29.79 -5.88 -5.88
N ILE A 48 -29.56 -6.78 -4.92
CA ILE A 48 -29.42 -6.42 -3.50
C ILE A 48 -28.15 -5.59 -3.33
N ASP A 49 -27.04 -6.01 -3.96
CA ASP A 49 -25.74 -5.30 -3.87
C ASP A 49 -25.87 -3.88 -4.45
N ALA A 50 -26.56 -3.70 -5.59
CA ALA A 50 -26.81 -2.38 -6.19
C ALA A 50 -27.68 -1.48 -5.27
N ALA A 51 -28.73 -2.03 -4.68
CA ALA A 51 -29.59 -1.30 -3.73
C ALA A 51 -28.80 -0.88 -2.47
N VAL A 52 -28.01 -1.79 -1.91
CA VAL A 52 -27.14 -1.53 -0.74
C VAL A 52 -26.08 -0.46 -1.05
N LEU A 53 -25.46 -0.49 -2.23
CA LEU A 53 -24.49 0.52 -2.67
C LEU A 53 -25.14 1.90 -2.76
N ARG A 54 -26.33 2.00 -3.34
CA ARG A 54 -27.08 3.25 -3.42
C ARG A 54 -27.38 3.81 -2.04
N GLU A 55 -27.97 3.01 -1.16
CA GLU A 55 -28.36 3.43 0.18
C GLU A 55 -27.14 3.78 1.04
N PHE A 56 -26.06 3.01 0.94
CA PHE A 56 -24.77 3.34 1.56
C PHE A 56 -24.29 4.73 1.13
N GLY A 57 -24.42 5.04 -0.15
CA GLY A 57 -24.01 6.33 -0.71
C GLY A 57 -24.82 7.50 -0.23
N GLU A 58 -26.14 7.34 -0.18
CA GLU A 58 -27.07 8.35 0.27
C GLU A 58 -26.87 8.67 1.76
N LEU A 59 -26.67 7.64 2.58
CA LEU A 59 -26.54 7.76 4.02
C LEU A 59 -25.15 8.20 4.48
N LEU A 60 -24.09 7.58 3.96
CA LEU A 60 -22.73 7.78 4.47
C LEU A 60 -21.89 8.76 3.64
N LYS A 61 -22.36 9.16 2.47
CA LYS A 61 -21.72 10.17 1.59
C LYS A 61 -20.21 10.02 1.52
N PRO A 62 -19.68 8.85 1.04
CA PRO A 62 -18.26 8.59 1.03
C PRO A 62 -17.52 9.62 0.17
N VAL A 63 -16.28 9.90 0.55
CA VAL A 63 -15.43 10.89 -0.14
C VAL A 63 -15.25 10.49 -1.60
N ALA A 64 -15.37 11.48 -2.49
CA ALA A 64 -15.14 11.30 -3.91
C ALA A 64 -13.68 10.89 -4.19
N LEU A 65 -13.51 9.98 -5.13
CA LEU A 65 -12.22 9.59 -5.65
C LEU A 65 -11.83 10.54 -6.79
N GLU A 66 -10.75 11.28 -6.59
CA GLU A 66 -10.19 12.14 -7.64
C GLU A 66 -9.52 11.28 -8.73
N ALA A 67 -9.65 11.69 -9.98
CA ALA A 67 -8.91 11.08 -11.08
C ALA A 67 -7.41 11.27 -10.86
N PRO A 68 -6.61 10.22 -10.82
CA PRO A 68 -5.16 10.37 -10.69
C PRO A 68 -4.57 10.99 -11.96
N ALA A 69 -3.54 11.84 -11.80
CA ALA A 69 -2.79 12.38 -12.92
C ALA A 69 -2.22 11.27 -13.82
N PRO A 70 -2.12 11.49 -15.15
CA PRO A 70 -1.61 10.47 -16.09
C PRO A 70 -0.25 9.91 -15.69
N GLU A 71 0.66 10.75 -15.21
CA GLU A 71 2.00 10.37 -14.77
C GLU A 71 1.96 9.40 -13.58
N ARG A 72 1.03 9.63 -12.63
CA ARG A 72 0.81 8.73 -11.49
C ARG A 72 0.15 7.42 -11.90
N LYS A 73 -0.78 7.44 -12.88
CA LYS A 73 -1.38 6.21 -13.44
C LYS A 73 -0.29 5.33 -14.05
N LYS A 74 0.59 5.92 -14.87
CA LYS A 74 1.71 5.22 -15.50
C LYS A 74 2.68 4.65 -14.46
N LEU A 75 3.07 5.45 -13.45
CA LEU A 75 3.90 4.98 -12.35
C LEU A 75 3.26 3.80 -11.62
N ALA A 76 1.96 3.89 -11.29
CA ALA A 76 1.24 2.81 -10.62
C ALA A 76 1.21 1.51 -11.44
N ALA A 77 1.02 1.61 -12.76
CA ALA A 77 1.03 0.45 -13.66
C ALA A 77 2.43 -0.23 -13.68
N LEU A 78 3.50 0.56 -13.76
CA LEU A 78 4.88 0.05 -13.74
C LEU A 78 5.21 -0.64 -12.41
N VAL A 79 4.90 0.02 -11.29
CA VAL A 79 5.13 -0.53 -9.95
C VAL A 79 4.31 -1.80 -9.73
N GLN A 80 3.05 -1.83 -10.14
CA GLN A 80 2.21 -3.01 -10.04
C GLN A 80 2.76 -4.17 -10.87
N ARG A 81 3.21 -3.90 -12.11
CA ARG A 81 3.79 -4.94 -12.97
C ARG A 81 5.08 -5.51 -12.36
N ARG A 82 5.95 -4.65 -11.85
CA ARG A 82 7.15 -5.07 -11.13
C ARG A 82 6.82 -6.02 -9.99
N GLU A 83 5.82 -5.71 -9.18
CA GLU A 83 5.39 -6.56 -8.07
C GLU A 83 4.87 -7.92 -8.52
N GLN A 84 4.08 -7.95 -9.59
CA GLN A 84 3.60 -9.21 -10.19
C GLN A 84 4.76 -10.10 -10.63
N LEU A 85 5.76 -9.51 -11.29
CA LEU A 85 6.95 -10.25 -11.74
C LEU A 85 7.77 -10.77 -10.56
N LEU A 86 7.92 -10.00 -9.48
CA LEU A 86 8.63 -10.46 -8.28
C LEU A 86 7.92 -11.63 -7.58
N VAL A 87 6.59 -11.64 -7.56
CA VAL A 87 5.83 -12.79 -7.03
C VAL A 87 6.06 -14.02 -7.90
N THR A 88 6.01 -13.87 -9.22
CA THR A 88 6.29 -14.97 -10.17
C THR A 88 7.72 -15.47 -10.01
N PHE A 89 8.69 -14.55 -9.95
CA PHE A 89 10.11 -14.85 -9.75
C PHE A 89 10.32 -15.69 -8.48
N SER A 90 9.80 -15.24 -7.34
CA SER A 90 9.94 -15.97 -6.07
C SER A 90 9.29 -17.35 -6.13
N THR A 91 8.15 -17.48 -6.82
CA THR A 91 7.47 -18.76 -7.01
C THR A 91 8.30 -19.72 -7.85
N GLU A 92 8.89 -19.23 -8.93
CA GLU A 92 9.76 -20.04 -9.81
C GLU A 92 11.08 -20.44 -9.10
N GLU A 93 11.65 -19.56 -8.29
CA GLU A 93 12.82 -19.93 -7.46
C GLU A 93 12.49 -21.08 -6.52
N GLN A 94 11.36 -21.04 -5.83
CA GLN A 94 10.93 -22.11 -4.92
C GLN A 94 10.70 -23.44 -5.69
N ARG A 95 10.08 -23.39 -6.88
CA ARG A 95 9.89 -24.56 -7.74
C ARG A 95 11.22 -25.15 -8.19
N LEU A 96 12.17 -24.28 -8.56
CA LEU A 96 13.49 -24.70 -9.03
C LEU A 96 14.29 -25.47 -7.95
N VAL A 97 14.15 -25.06 -6.68
CA VAL A 97 14.75 -25.78 -5.54
C VAL A 97 14.24 -27.22 -5.43
N GLN A 98 12.97 -27.45 -5.72
CA GLN A 98 12.34 -28.77 -5.64
C GLN A 98 12.56 -29.63 -6.89
N THR A 99 12.93 -29.03 -8.03
CA THR A 99 13.11 -29.71 -9.31
C THR A 99 14.42 -30.49 -9.32
N ARG A 100 14.38 -31.81 -9.61
CA ARG A 100 15.54 -32.71 -9.62
C ARG A 100 16.11 -32.96 -11.02
N ASP A 101 15.24 -33.00 -12.02
CA ASP A 101 15.66 -33.25 -13.40
C ASP A 101 16.53 -32.11 -13.98
N PRO A 102 17.75 -32.41 -14.51
CA PRO A 102 18.66 -31.37 -14.96
C PRO A 102 18.16 -30.55 -16.15
N ALA A 103 17.39 -31.17 -17.06
CA ALA A 103 16.85 -30.49 -18.25
C ALA A 103 15.75 -29.50 -17.83
N VAL A 104 14.85 -29.92 -16.92
CA VAL A 104 13.80 -29.07 -16.34
C VAL A 104 14.41 -27.93 -15.51
N ARG A 105 15.47 -28.22 -14.72
CA ARG A 105 16.20 -27.19 -13.98
C ARG A 105 16.79 -26.12 -14.91
N LYS A 106 17.36 -26.52 -16.06
CA LYS A 106 17.93 -25.59 -17.04
C LYS A 106 16.85 -24.66 -17.63
N LEU A 107 15.63 -25.19 -17.90
CA LEU A 107 14.51 -24.39 -18.38
C LEU A 107 14.03 -23.40 -17.30
N GLY A 108 13.85 -23.86 -16.06
CA GLY A 108 13.47 -23.00 -14.95
C GLY A 108 14.48 -21.87 -14.69
N ALA A 109 15.76 -22.17 -14.73
CA ALA A 109 16.83 -21.16 -14.58
C ALA A 109 16.80 -20.10 -15.68
N ARG A 110 16.48 -20.49 -16.93
CA ARG A 110 16.29 -19.51 -18.03
C ARG A 110 15.11 -18.59 -17.78
N LEU A 111 13.98 -19.14 -17.33
CA LEU A 111 12.78 -18.35 -17.00
C LEU A 111 13.09 -17.35 -15.87
N ILE A 112 13.75 -17.80 -14.80
CA ILE A 112 14.17 -16.94 -13.68
C ILE A 112 15.05 -15.78 -14.20
N LYS A 113 16.02 -16.06 -15.06
CA LYS A 113 16.87 -15.02 -15.65
C LYS A 113 16.07 -14.01 -16.49
N GLN A 114 15.10 -14.49 -17.28
CA GLN A 114 14.23 -13.60 -18.06
C GLN A 114 13.36 -12.71 -17.16
N LEU A 115 12.79 -13.28 -16.09
CA LEU A 115 12.00 -12.52 -15.11
C LEU A 115 12.87 -11.45 -14.42
N GLN A 116 14.10 -11.77 -14.06
CA GLN A 116 15.04 -10.82 -13.47
C GLN A 116 15.33 -9.65 -14.42
N THR A 117 15.66 -9.93 -15.69
CA THR A 117 15.88 -8.88 -16.69
C THR A 117 14.64 -7.98 -16.86
N GLN A 118 13.43 -8.56 -16.88
CA GLN A 118 12.21 -7.76 -16.96
C GLN A 118 11.99 -6.89 -15.73
N VAL A 119 12.33 -7.37 -14.52
CA VAL A 119 12.26 -6.57 -13.29
C VAL A 119 13.23 -5.39 -13.37
N GLU A 120 14.46 -5.62 -13.80
CA GLU A 120 15.48 -4.57 -13.98
C GLU A 120 15.01 -3.49 -14.97
N GLN A 121 14.46 -3.90 -16.14
CA GLN A 121 13.88 -2.98 -17.12
C GLN A 121 12.73 -2.14 -16.53
N LEU A 122 11.85 -2.76 -15.73
CA LEU A 122 10.78 -2.02 -15.08
C LEU A 122 11.31 -1.04 -14.02
N GLU A 123 12.37 -1.37 -13.31
CA GLU A 123 13.02 -0.46 -12.37
C GLU A 123 13.61 0.76 -13.06
N GLU A 124 14.25 0.58 -14.23
CA GLU A 124 14.71 1.68 -15.08
C GLU A 124 13.55 2.56 -15.58
N MET A 125 12.46 1.92 -16.04
CA MET A 125 11.27 2.66 -16.49
C MET A 125 10.60 3.43 -15.34
N ILE A 126 10.56 2.88 -14.13
CA ILE A 126 10.04 3.54 -12.92
C ILE A 126 10.92 4.75 -12.58
N GLU A 127 12.24 4.58 -12.58
CA GLU A 127 13.18 5.68 -12.30
C GLU A 127 13.05 6.80 -13.34
N LYS A 128 12.98 6.44 -14.61
CA LYS A 128 12.74 7.41 -15.68
C LYS A 128 11.41 8.15 -15.49
N GLN A 129 10.31 7.43 -15.23
CA GLN A 129 9.00 8.05 -15.01
C GLN A 129 9.00 9.04 -13.84
N ILE A 130 9.73 8.74 -12.77
CA ILE A 130 9.88 9.65 -11.62
C ILE A 130 10.73 10.87 -11.99
N ASN A 131 11.82 10.69 -12.76
CA ASN A 131 12.71 11.78 -13.13
C ASN A 131 12.12 12.72 -14.18
N ASP A 132 11.24 12.22 -15.06
CA ASP A 132 10.57 12.99 -16.09
C ASP A 132 9.46 13.92 -15.54
N ASP A 133 8.97 13.68 -14.32
CA ASP A 133 8.00 14.52 -13.61
C ASP A 133 8.63 15.25 -12.43
N ALA A 134 8.67 16.58 -12.48
CA ALA A 134 9.32 17.40 -11.46
C ALA A 134 8.73 17.20 -10.05
N THR A 135 7.40 16.99 -9.96
CA THR A 135 6.70 16.77 -8.68
C THR A 135 7.03 15.41 -8.10
N LEU A 136 6.98 14.36 -8.92
CA LEU A 136 7.33 13.00 -8.49
C LEU A 136 8.79 12.92 -8.08
N LYS A 137 9.69 13.56 -8.84
CA LYS A 137 11.12 13.62 -8.53
C LYS A 137 11.38 14.28 -7.18
N GLN A 138 10.84 15.47 -6.97
CA GLN A 138 10.97 16.19 -5.71
C GLN A 138 10.43 15.38 -4.53
N GLN A 139 9.24 14.77 -4.69
CA GLN A 139 8.65 13.93 -3.66
C GLN A 139 9.51 12.69 -3.38
N SER A 140 10.03 12.02 -4.41
CA SER A 140 10.91 10.86 -4.29
C SER A 140 12.20 11.19 -3.54
N GLU A 141 12.87 12.29 -3.90
CA GLU A 141 14.08 12.77 -3.24
C GLU A 141 13.84 13.07 -1.76
N ARG A 142 12.72 13.74 -1.44
CA ARG A 142 12.36 14.01 -0.05
C ARG A 142 12.09 12.75 0.76
N LEU A 143 11.37 11.78 0.22
CA LEU A 143 11.14 10.51 0.90
C LEU A 143 12.46 9.77 1.19
N GLN A 144 13.38 9.78 0.23
CA GLN A 144 14.68 9.11 0.34
C GLN A 144 15.66 9.77 1.34
N GLN A 145 15.40 10.99 1.80
CA GLN A 145 16.15 11.59 2.91
C GLN A 145 16.00 10.82 4.23
N VAL A 146 14.91 10.06 4.38
CA VAL A 146 14.67 9.27 5.59
C VAL A 146 15.47 7.96 5.53
N VAL A 147 16.37 7.78 6.47
CA VAL A 147 17.16 6.54 6.59
C VAL A 147 16.24 5.32 6.66
N GLY A 148 16.42 4.41 5.72
CA GLY A 148 15.60 3.21 5.53
C GLY A 148 14.64 3.29 4.34
N ILE A 149 14.48 4.47 3.72
CA ILE A 149 13.67 4.66 2.52
C ILE A 149 14.58 4.70 1.29
N GLY A 150 14.57 3.64 0.51
CA GLY A 150 15.26 3.56 -0.79
C GLY A 150 14.32 3.83 -1.96
N LYS A 151 14.87 3.81 -3.19
CA LYS A 151 14.13 4.05 -4.46
C LYS A 151 12.85 3.21 -4.56
N VAL A 152 12.92 1.92 -4.24
CA VAL A 152 11.77 0.99 -4.29
C VAL A 152 10.68 1.39 -3.33
N THR A 153 11.03 1.76 -2.09
CA THR A 153 10.04 2.18 -1.10
C THR A 153 9.41 3.51 -1.51
N ALA A 154 10.21 4.47 -1.97
CA ALA A 154 9.72 5.78 -2.41
C ALA A 154 8.77 5.63 -3.62
N SER A 155 9.16 4.90 -4.67
CA SER A 155 8.33 4.68 -5.86
C SER A 155 7.03 3.96 -5.53
N THR A 156 7.07 2.93 -4.66
CA THR A 156 5.85 2.23 -4.22
C THR A 156 4.92 3.16 -3.43
N LEU A 157 5.45 4.00 -2.55
CA LEU A 157 4.64 4.98 -1.81
C LEU A 157 4.00 6.00 -2.74
N LEU A 158 4.75 6.55 -3.71
CA LEU A 158 4.22 7.51 -4.68
C LEU A 158 3.15 6.92 -5.60
N ALA A 159 3.29 5.64 -5.96
CA ALA A 159 2.34 4.91 -6.79
C ALA A 159 1.08 4.50 -6.00
N GLU A 160 1.29 3.94 -4.80
CA GLU A 160 0.23 3.26 -4.02
C GLU A 160 -0.41 4.16 -2.95
N MET A 161 0.15 5.34 -2.66
CA MET A 161 -0.40 6.32 -1.70
C MET A 161 -0.40 7.73 -2.28
N PRO A 162 -1.19 8.01 -3.35
CA PRO A 162 -1.27 9.34 -3.94
C PRO A 162 -1.77 10.41 -2.96
N GLU A 163 -2.44 10.00 -1.88
CA GLU A 163 -2.93 10.87 -0.81
C GLU A 163 -1.83 11.29 0.19
N LEU A 164 -0.61 10.74 0.05
CA LEU A 164 0.51 11.09 0.94
C LEU A 164 0.78 12.59 0.90
N GLY A 165 0.87 13.20 2.08
CA GLY A 165 0.96 14.65 2.24
C GLY A 165 -0.39 15.33 2.55
N LYS A 166 -1.52 14.68 2.26
CA LYS A 166 -2.86 15.22 2.56
C LYS A 166 -3.51 14.55 3.79
N LEU A 167 -2.94 13.45 4.28
CA LEU A 167 -3.54 12.61 5.32
C LEU A 167 -3.29 13.16 6.73
N SER A 168 -4.21 12.87 7.64
CA SER A 168 -3.97 12.92 9.07
C SER A 168 -3.06 11.78 9.52
N ARG A 169 -2.50 11.87 10.74
CA ARG A 169 -1.65 10.81 11.33
C ARG A 169 -2.37 9.45 11.45
N ASN A 170 -3.68 9.47 11.69
CA ASN A 170 -4.47 8.25 11.84
C ASN A 170 -4.81 7.65 10.48
N GLU A 171 -5.18 8.46 9.50
CA GLU A 171 -5.45 8.02 8.14
C GLU A 171 -4.20 7.42 7.48
N ALA A 172 -3.04 8.05 7.61
CA ALA A 172 -1.78 7.51 7.08
C ALA A 172 -1.47 6.12 7.65
N GLY A 173 -1.65 5.94 8.97
CA GLY A 173 -1.48 4.64 9.61
C GLY A 173 -2.53 3.60 9.20
N ALA A 174 -3.77 4.01 9.00
CA ALA A 174 -4.87 3.12 8.60
C ALA A 174 -4.72 2.68 7.13
N LEU A 175 -4.42 3.61 6.21
CA LEU A 175 -4.19 3.31 4.79
C LEU A 175 -2.97 2.41 4.58
N ALA A 176 -1.88 2.63 5.33
CA ALA A 176 -0.72 1.75 5.31
C ALA A 176 -0.98 0.40 6.00
N GLY A 177 -2.11 0.22 6.67
CA GLY A 177 -2.46 -1.00 7.40
C GLY A 177 -1.58 -1.27 8.63
N VAL A 178 -1.08 -0.21 9.28
CA VAL A 178 -0.23 -0.28 10.48
C VAL A 178 -0.87 0.37 11.71
N ALA A 179 -2.13 0.78 11.61
CA ALA A 179 -2.90 1.25 12.74
C ALA A 179 -3.34 0.07 13.63
N PRO A 180 -3.08 0.11 14.96
CA PRO A 180 -3.58 -0.90 15.87
C PRO A 180 -5.06 -0.69 16.14
N TYR A 181 -5.86 -1.75 16.02
CA TYR A 181 -7.27 -1.76 16.38
C TYR A 181 -7.45 -2.43 17.73
N ASN A 182 -8.17 -1.77 18.62
CA ASN A 182 -8.53 -2.29 19.93
C ASN A 182 -9.65 -3.33 19.78
N ARG A 183 -9.66 -4.29 20.69
CA ARG A 183 -10.74 -5.26 20.89
C ARG A 183 -11.04 -5.34 22.38
N ASP A 184 -11.41 -4.20 22.93
CA ASP A 184 -11.70 -4.09 24.38
C ASP A 184 -13.22 -4.20 24.58
N SER A 185 -13.67 -4.97 25.56
CA SER A 185 -15.07 -5.07 25.97
C SER A 185 -15.19 -5.18 27.49
N GLY A 186 -15.86 -4.24 28.11
CA GLY A 186 -15.97 -4.18 29.57
C GLY A 186 -14.61 -4.15 30.24
N VAL A 187 -14.37 -5.09 31.16
CA VAL A 187 -13.08 -5.24 31.89
C VAL A 187 -12.01 -5.92 31.05
N LEU A 188 -12.39 -6.61 29.94
CA LEU A 188 -11.45 -7.37 29.10
C LEU A 188 -10.74 -6.43 28.15
N ARG A 189 -9.41 -6.33 28.30
CA ARG A 189 -8.54 -5.65 27.34
C ARG A 189 -7.97 -6.66 26.34
N GLY A 190 -8.55 -6.69 25.15
CA GLY A 190 -8.13 -7.58 24.09
C GLY A 190 -6.78 -7.23 23.48
N ARG A 191 -6.17 -8.18 22.78
CA ARG A 191 -4.92 -7.97 22.06
C ARG A 191 -5.13 -7.06 20.87
N ARG A 192 -4.36 -5.97 20.78
CA ARG A 192 -4.38 -5.05 19.63
C ARG A 192 -3.73 -5.73 18.42
N THR A 193 -4.41 -5.66 17.28
CA THR A 193 -3.94 -6.20 16.01
C THR A 193 -4.02 -5.16 14.91
N ILE A 194 -3.14 -5.26 13.92
CA ILE A 194 -3.25 -4.48 12.68
C ILE A 194 -4.10 -5.27 11.68
N ARG A 195 -4.88 -4.56 10.84
CA ARG A 195 -5.64 -5.18 9.75
C ARG A 195 -5.96 -4.14 8.66
N GLY A 196 -6.33 -4.63 7.48
CA GLY A 196 -6.69 -3.77 6.35
C GLY A 196 -5.49 -3.01 5.78
N GLY A 197 -5.76 -1.90 5.15
CA GLY A 197 -4.78 -1.07 4.47
C GLY A 197 -4.18 -1.70 3.21
N ARG A 198 -3.29 -0.94 2.56
CA ARG A 198 -2.65 -1.33 1.30
C ARG A 198 -1.48 -2.29 1.58
N VAL A 199 -1.62 -3.53 1.12
CA VAL A 199 -0.66 -4.61 1.41
C VAL A 199 0.74 -4.29 0.88
N GLN A 200 0.84 -3.71 -0.32
CA GLN A 200 2.11 -3.35 -0.94
C GLN A 200 2.84 -2.28 -0.12
N VAL A 201 2.12 -1.24 0.31
CA VAL A 201 2.65 -0.20 1.19
C VAL A 201 3.17 -0.80 2.49
N ARG A 202 2.40 -1.66 3.15
CA ARG A 202 2.81 -2.31 4.39
C ARG A 202 4.06 -3.18 4.19
N ARG A 203 4.19 -3.85 3.04
CA ARG A 203 5.35 -4.70 2.73
C ARG A 203 6.63 -3.88 2.60
N VAL A 204 6.63 -2.81 1.82
CA VAL A 204 7.82 -1.96 1.66
C VAL A 204 8.16 -1.22 2.95
N LEU A 205 7.16 -0.76 3.71
CA LEU A 205 7.38 -0.16 5.03
C LEU A 205 7.97 -1.14 6.04
N SER A 206 7.66 -2.44 5.94
CA SER A 206 8.26 -3.46 6.81
C SER A 206 9.77 -3.57 6.60
N MET A 207 10.20 -3.60 5.34
CA MET A 207 11.64 -3.62 5.01
C MET A 207 12.32 -2.30 5.39
N ALA A 208 11.70 -1.17 5.10
CA ALA A 208 12.18 0.15 5.51
C ALA A 208 12.33 0.25 7.03
N ALA A 209 11.38 -0.27 7.79
CA ALA A 209 11.41 -0.26 9.26
C ALA A 209 12.54 -1.12 9.83
N LEU A 210 12.89 -2.23 9.21
CA LEU A 210 14.04 -3.05 9.60
C LEU A 210 15.35 -2.28 9.47
N VAL A 211 15.53 -1.57 8.36
CA VAL A 211 16.71 -0.73 8.12
C VAL A 211 16.71 0.46 9.07
N ALA A 212 15.59 1.16 9.22
CA ALA A 212 15.46 2.33 10.07
C ALA A 212 15.67 1.99 11.56
N ALA A 213 15.14 0.86 12.04
CA ALA A 213 15.36 0.40 13.42
C ALA A 213 16.82 0.04 13.70
N ARG A 214 17.64 -0.16 12.67
CA ARG A 214 19.07 -0.46 12.81
C ARG A 214 19.97 0.76 12.66
N PHE A 215 19.64 1.65 11.72
CA PHE A 215 20.54 2.71 11.27
C PHE A 215 20.03 4.13 11.53
N ASN A 216 18.73 4.36 11.76
CA ASN A 216 18.20 5.66 12.12
C ASN A 216 18.27 5.85 13.64
N PRO A 217 19.02 6.81 14.18
CA PRO A 217 19.25 6.95 15.64
C PRO A 217 17.94 7.05 16.44
N ILE A 218 17.00 7.88 15.95
CA ILE A 218 15.72 8.14 16.63
C ILE A 218 14.81 6.90 16.62
N LEU A 219 14.70 6.25 15.47
CA LEU A 219 13.84 5.07 15.31
C LEU A 219 14.46 3.82 15.96
N LYS A 220 15.79 3.71 15.99
CA LYS A 220 16.54 2.69 16.74
C LYS A 220 16.26 2.79 18.23
N ALA A 221 16.43 3.99 18.80
CA ALA A 221 16.14 4.23 20.23
C ALA A 221 14.66 3.93 20.56
N PHE A 222 13.74 4.34 19.70
CA PHE A 222 12.32 4.02 19.86
C PHE A 222 12.05 2.52 19.82
N TYR A 223 12.62 1.79 18.84
CA TYR A 223 12.50 0.34 18.74
C TYR A 223 13.05 -0.37 19.97
N GLN A 224 14.27 -0.02 20.40
CA GLN A 224 14.93 -0.60 21.57
C GLN A 224 14.14 -0.38 22.86
N ARG A 225 13.58 0.83 23.05
CA ARG A 225 12.71 1.14 24.19
C ARG A 225 11.47 0.24 24.24
N LEU A 226 10.83 -0.03 23.09
CA LEU A 226 9.66 -0.91 23.03
C LEU A 226 10.02 -2.37 23.35
N VAL A 227 11.15 -2.83 22.83
CA VAL A 227 11.63 -4.21 23.12
C VAL A 227 12.02 -4.35 24.59
N ALA A 228 12.72 -3.38 25.16
CA ALA A 228 13.06 -3.35 26.59
C ALA A 228 11.82 -3.33 27.50
N ALA A 229 10.73 -2.67 27.04
CA ALA A 229 9.42 -2.69 27.71
C ALA A 229 8.63 -4.02 27.49
N GLY A 230 9.27 -5.08 27.00
CA GLY A 230 8.68 -6.42 26.83
C GLY A 230 7.77 -6.56 25.59
N LYS A 231 7.75 -5.60 24.65
CA LYS A 231 6.97 -5.75 23.43
C LYS A 231 7.63 -6.75 22.47
N PRO A 232 6.87 -7.67 21.84
CA PRO A 232 7.40 -8.56 20.82
C PRO A 232 8.07 -7.78 19.68
N LYS A 233 9.20 -8.27 19.16
CA LYS A 233 9.97 -7.59 18.09
C LYS A 233 9.13 -7.19 16.88
N LYS A 234 8.20 -8.06 16.41
CA LYS A 234 7.29 -7.75 15.32
C LYS A 234 6.34 -6.59 15.64
N VAL A 235 5.86 -6.48 16.88
CA VAL A 235 5.00 -5.39 17.34
C VAL A 235 5.79 -4.08 17.40
N ALA A 236 7.02 -4.13 17.90
CA ALA A 236 7.91 -2.97 17.94
C ALA A 236 8.24 -2.47 16.51
N LEU A 237 8.53 -3.37 15.55
CA LEU A 237 8.71 -3.02 14.14
C LEU A 237 7.46 -2.39 13.53
N THR A 238 6.26 -2.92 13.81
CA THR A 238 5.01 -2.31 13.34
C THR A 238 4.82 -0.88 13.87
N ALA A 239 5.23 -0.63 15.11
CA ALA A 239 5.21 0.73 15.66
C ALA A 239 6.23 1.65 14.94
N VAL A 240 7.40 1.14 14.55
CA VAL A 240 8.36 1.87 13.70
C VAL A 240 7.77 2.16 12.34
N MET A 241 7.13 1.17 11.67
CA MET A 241 6.44 1.38 10.39
C MET A 241 5.41 2.50 10.48
N ARG A 242 4.61 2.54 11.55
CA ARG A 242 3.64 3.61 11.78
C ARG A 242 4.30 4.97 11.95
N LYS A 243 5.41 5.06 12.70
CA LYS A 243 6.17 6.30 12.81
C LYS A 243 6.76 6.74 11.48
N LEU A 244 7.28 5.80 10.69
CA LEU A 244 7.82 6.08 9.36
C LEU A 244 6.74 6.67 8.45
N VAL A 245 5.59 6.02 8.28
CA VAL A 245 4.56 6.53 7.37
C VAL A 245 4.02 7.89 7.79
N ILE A 246 3.91 8.14 9.10
CA ILE A 246 3.51 9.46 9.62
C ILE A 246 4.57 10.52 9.31
N LEU A 247 5.85 10.20 9.48
CA LEU A 247 6.96 11.09 9.13
C LEU A 247 7.00 11.39 7.63
N LEU A 248 6.86 10.37 6.79
CA LEU A 248 6.85 10.51 5.33
C LEU A 248 5.67 11.36 4.85
N ASN A 249 4.48 11.16 5.44
CA ASN A 249 3.34 12.02 5.19
C ASN A 249 3.58 13.48 5.61
N HIS A 250 4.23 13.69 6.74
CA HIS A 250 4.59 15.03 7.23
C HIS A 250 5.60 15.71 6.30
N LEU A 251 6.63 14.99 5.85
CA LEU A 251 7.64 15.49 4.92
C LEU A 251 7.04 15.98 3.59
N ILE A 252 6.09 15.23 3.03
CA ILE A 252 5.44 15.64 1.78
C ILE A 252 4.48 16.81 2.01
N LYS A 253 3.83 16.85 3.18
CA LYS A 253 2.89 17.92 3.55
C LYS A 253 3.58 19.26 3.79
N HIS A 254 4.80 19.23 4.34
CA HIS A 254 5.57 20.40 4.77
C HIS A 254 6.93 20.45 4.05
N PRO A 255 6.98 21.04 2.85
CA PRO A 255 8.22 21.12 2.06
C PRO A 255 9.37 21.84 2.77
N GLU A 256 9.07 22.74 3.68
CA GLU A 256 10.03 23.51 4.49
C GLU A 256 10.65 22.70 5.64
N PHE A 257 10.03 21.59 6.03
CA PHE A 257 10.51 20.77 7.15
C PHE A 257 11.80 20.02 6.77
N THR A 258 12.84 20.17 7.58
CA THR A 258 14.12 19.46 7.44
C THR A 258 14.27 18.39 8.50
N LEU A 259 14.89 17.28 8.12
CA LEU A 259 15.27 16.24 9.07
C LEU A 259 16.50 16.71 9.84
N ALA A 260 16.43 16.72 11.16
CA ALA A 260 17.55 17.00 12.05
C ALA A 260 18.49 15.79 12.16
#